data_f933677a7e4f45e7a540b114e839f54c
#
_entry.id   f933677a7e4f45e7a540b114e839f54c
#
_cell.length_a   1.000
_cell.length_b   1.000
_cell.length_c   1.000
_cell.angle_alpha   90.00
_cell.angle_beta   90.00
_cell.angle_gamma   90.00
#
_symmetry.space_group_name_H-M   'P 1'
#
loop_
_entity.id
_entity.type
_entity.pdbx_description
1 polymer ?
#
loop_
_entity_poly.entity_id
_entity_poly.type
_entity_poly.pdbx_seq_one_letter_code
_entity_poly.pdbx_strand_id
1 'polypeptide(L)'
;MREKTTNLVQRRCLKVLALVFFCSLFSMQAMSQDYGKITAREESKNSDYRSKALSIIKNEVKSNQAILNRKAERMLLSLPLEEKLYDEGKVVITSEIVYDTLANGDLEMNYLYEISYQCINPNGDSDDYPSGSYNYSESNSCRAICNLTKQFLDEDCKNFFSAGKDVDIVVTSTTDAQSIAGIQYKGEYGDFRYTPVKFDNIPDRLTLFTDDIVTTNSELAFLRAQSVKDFLQNSVDALAETNNKYELETWQIEEIGSPFRRSSIRILVHNPFEEKINMMVQNMKATDTDIDINIPEVADDNRNAFVLIIANEKYQYSFPNVQYAGNDSRVFREYCMKILGIPERHIRLLENPTRNEIQTEGLDWLKDLMNVTKGTGNVIIYYTGYGIVDYENLPYLIPTDAKSLTTTKWGKTQTEEKESIPLSKKEVNRFLEECISLEEMCTQFDKVPTNSLTVFCDAGFDGRMRDGNTLLKFPRNTGKTKGMRLRGNAVIFCAADFAETVYGFDDKQHGFFTYYLLKTLRENMGNLDYGQLFDEIKDAVSFESSLQGKQQIPTMILGGKVKDTWQKHKLK
;
A
#
# COMPACT_ATOMS: atom_id res chain seq x y z
N MET A 1 32.74 -81.04 19.17
CA MET A 1 31.77 -80.52 18.19
C MET A 1 30.98 -79.29 18.68
N ARG A 2 30.86 -79.03 19.98
CA ARG A 2 30.12 -77.86 20.53
C ARG A 2 30.88 -76.52 20.46
N GLU A 3 32.20 -76.48 20.47
CA GLU A 3 32.94 -75.21 20.43
C GLU A 3 33.04 -74.55 19.04
N LYS A 4 32.92 -75.32 17.95
CA LYS A 4 32.97 -74.77 16.59
C LYS A 4 31.67 -74.08 16.17
N THR A 5 30.54 -74.48 16.74
CA THR A 5 29.21 -73.90 16.44
C THR A 5 29.00 -72.56 17.14
N THR A 6 29.50 -72.36 18.36
CA THR A 6 29.40 -71.12 19.11
C THR A 6 30.21 -69.97 18.45
N ASN A 7 31.38 -70.27 17.89
CA ASN A 7 32.20 -69.29 17.19
C ASN A 7 31.59 -68.83 15.85
N LEU A 8 30.80 -69.69 15.20
CA LEU A 8 30.16 -69.35 13.92
C LEU A 8 28.92 -68.46 14.11
N VAL A 9 28.19 -68.68 15.20
CA VAL A 9 27.01 -67.87 15.56
C VAL A 9 27.46 -66.47 16.05
N GLN A 10 28.52 -66.40 16.90
CA GLN A 10 29.07 -65.13 17.34
C GLN A 10 29.63 -64.29 16.16
N ARG A 11 30.33 -64.90 15.19
CA ARG A 11 30.81 -64.20 13.99
C ARG A 11 29.70 -63.77 13.07
N ARG A 12 28.55 -64.47 12.99
CA ARG A 12 27.36 -64.03 12.25
C ARG A 12 26.65 -62.91 12.95
N CYS A 13 26.47 -62.96 14.28
CA CYS A 13 25.91 -61.85 15.06
C CYS A 13 26.74 -60.58 14.98
N LEU A 14 28.09 -60.67 15.04
CA LEU A 14 28.97 -59.49 14.87
C LEU A 14 28.88 -58.89 13.46
N LYS A 15 28.76 -59.73 12.42
CA LYS A 15 28.59 -59.21 11.05
C LYS A 15 27.23 -58.55 10.83
N VAL A 16 26.14 -59.08 11.42
CA VAL A 16 24.82 -58.46 11.35
C VAL A 16 24.80 -57.16 12.16
N LEU A 17 25.40 -57.11 13.36
CA LEU A 17 25.54 -55.88 14.12
C LEU A 17 26.40 -54.82 13.41
N ALA A 18 27.48 -55.21 12.75
CA ALA A 18 28.32 -54.32 11.96
C ALA A 18 27.56 -53.78 10.72
N LEU A 19 26.74 -54.63 10.07
CA LEU A 19 25.91 -54.21 8.93
C LEU A 19 24.79 -53.22 9.35
N VAL A 20 24.14 -53.47 10.50
CA VAL A 20 23.10 -52.58 11.06
C VAL A 20 23.73 -51.24 11.48
N PHE A 21 24.94 -51.27 12.07
CA PHE A 21 25.67 -50.04 12.44
C PHE A 21 26.15 -49.28 11.21
N PHE A 22 26.57 -49.94 10.14
CA PHE A 22 26.94 -49.32 8.87
C PHE A 22 25.73 -48.72 8.14
N CYS A 23 24.59 -49.40 8.14
CA CYS A 23 23.32 -48.90 7.58
C CYS A 23 22.79 -47.71 8.37
N SER A 24 22.93 -47.69 9.72
CA SER A 24 22.51 -46.56 10.53
C SER A 24 23.45 -45.34 10.36
N LEU A 25 24.75 -45.54 10.18
CA LEU A 25 25.69 -44.47 9.87
C LEU A 25 25.45 -43.88 8.47
N PHE A 26 25.14 -44.72 7.47
CA PHE A 26 24.81 -44.26 6.11
C PHE A 26 23.49 -43.51 6.08
N SER A 27 22.47 -43.95 6.85
CA SER A 27 21.22 -43.22 6.96
C SER A 27 21.37 -41.89 7.73
N MET A 28 22.20 -41.83 8.77
CA MET A 28 22.51 -40.58 9.45
C MET A 28 23.32 -39.59 8.57
N GLN A 29 24.26 -40.08 7.76
CA GLN A 29 24.99 -39.23 6.81
C GLN A 29 24.08 -38.74 5.67
N ALA A 30 23.18 -39.58 5.15
CA ALA A 30 22.18 -39.17 4.15
C ALA A 30 21.21 -38.15 4.73
N MET A 31 20.69 -38.36 5.94
CA MET A 31 19.85 -37.39 6.63
C MET A 31 20.59 -36.07 6.92
N SER A 32 21.84 -36.08 7.30
CA SER A 32 22.60 -34.86 7.55
C SER A 32 22.94 -34.08 6.26
N GLN A 33 23.15 -34.79 5.14
CA GLN A 33 23.32 -34.13 3.83
C GLN A 33 22.00 -33.54 3.29
N ASP A 34 20.87 -34.21 3.51
CA ASP A 34 19.56 -33.68 3.13
C ASP A 34 19.14 -32.52 4.04
N TYR A 35 19.45 -32.58 5.34
CA TYR A 35 19.22 -31.47 6.27
C TYR A 35 20.06 -30.25 5.89
N GLY A 36 21.32 -30.42 5.53
CA GLY A 36 22.20 -29.36 5.04
C GLY A 36 21.74 -28.72 3.72
N LYS A 37 21.14 -29.52 2.82
CA LYS A 37 20.56 -29.01 1.57
C LYS A 37 19.23 -28.28 1.80
N ILE A 38 18.40 -28.73 2.75
CA ILE A 38 17.14 -28.10 3.14
C ILE A 38 17.42 -26.74 3.79
N THR A 39 18.37 -26.68 4.76
CA THR A 39 18.76 -25.42 5.42
C THR A 39 19.37 -24.42 4.44
N ALA A 40 20.27 -24.83 3.56
CA ALA A 40 20.85 -23.95 2.53
C ALA A 40 19.78 -23.42 1.54
N ARG A 41 18.76 -24.23 1.23
CA ARG A 41 17.65 -23.81 0.37
C ARG A 41 16.70 -22.83 1.07
N GLU A 42 16.46 -23.02 2.37
CA GLU A 42 15.67 -22.10 3.19
C GLU A 42 16.41 -20.78 3.43
N GLU A 43 17.71 -20.79 3.67
CA GLU A 43 18.53 -19.59 3.77
C GLU A 43 18.58 -18.81 2.46
N SER A 44 18.69 -19.51 1.31
CA SER A 44 18.62 -18.88 -0.02
C SER A 44 17.27 -18.24 -0.29
N LYS A 45 16.16 -18.90 0.05
CA LYS A 45 14.80 -18.33 -0.08
C LYS A 45 14.61 -17.14 0.85
N ASN A 46 15.09 -17.19 2.10
CA ASN A 46 15.05 -16.08 3.03
C ASN A 46 15.78 -14.85 2.51
N SER A 47 16.96 -15.04 1.89
CA SER A 47 17.73 -13.98 1.24
C SER A 47 16.96 -13.38 0.05
N ASP A 48 16.25 -14.20 -0.73
CA ASP A 48 15.45 -13.76 -1.86
C ASP A 48 14.22 -12.95 -1.40
N TYR A 49 13.49 -13.41 -0.38
CA TYR A 49 12.37 -12.66 0.20
C TYR A 49 12.81 -11.31 0.80
N ARG A 50 13.92 -11.28 1.51
CA ARG A 50 14.49 -10.04 2.05
C ARG A 50 14.91 -9.07 0.93
N SER A 51 15.49 -9.58 -0.14
CA SER A 51 15.86 -8.79 -1.33
C SER A 51 14.63 -8.17 -2.01
N LYS A 52 13.54 -8.94 -2.16
CA LYS A 52 12.26 -8.45 -2.69
C LYS A 52 11.65 -7.38 -1.80
N ALA A 53 11.60 -7.61 -0.49
CA ALA A 53 11.10 -6.63 0.48
C ALA A 53 11.88 -5.32 0.41
N LEU A 54 13.21 -5.38 0.35
CA LEU A 54 14.09 -4.22 0.18
C LEU A 54 13.81 -3.46 -1.13
N SER A 55 13.58 -4.18 -2.22
CA SER A 55 13.22 -3.55 -3.51
C SER A 55 11.90 -2.78 -3.43
N ILE A 56 10.91 -3.32 -2.74
CA ILE A 56 9.61 -2.66 -2.53
C ILE A 56 9.79 -1.37 -1.73
N ILE A 57 10.51 -1.41 -0.59
CA ILE A 57 10.80 -0.23 0.23
C ILE A 57 11.52 0.85 -0.57
N LYS A 58 12.55 0.48 -1.35
CA LYS A 58 13.29 1.42 -2.19
C LYS A 58 12.40 2.11 -3.22
N ASN A 59 11.49 1.36 -3.83
CA ASN A 59 10.54 1.93 -4.80
C ASN A 59 9.53 2.86 -4.13
N GLU A 60 9.06 2.51 -2.91
CA GLU A 60 8.16 3.37 -2.13
C GLU A 60 8.82 4.72 -1.81
N VAL A 61 10.03 4.71 -1.22
CA VAL A 61 10.77 5.95 -0.89
C VAL A 61 11.05 6.77 -2.15
N LYS A 62 11.43 6.14 -3.25
CA LYS A 62 11.64 6.84 -4.52
C LYS A 62 10.36 7.47 -5.08
N SER A 63 9.22 6.79 -4.93
CA SER A 63 7.92 7.34 -5.34
C SER A 63 7.52 8.52 -4.47
N ASN A 64 7.78 8.45 -3.16
CA ASN A 64 7.52 9.53 -2.21
C ASN A 64 8.29 10.79 -2.57
N GLN A 65 9.55 10.70 -2.99
CA GLN A 65 10.33 11.87 -3.42
C GLN A 65 9.61 12.69 -4.50
N ALA A 66 9.04 12.03 -5.50
CA ALA A 66 8.32 12.71 -6.58
C ALA A 66 6.98 13.32 -6.11
N ILE A 67 6.34 12.68 -5.12
CA ILE A 67 5.11 13.18 -4.49
C ILE A 67 5.43 14.42 -3.65
N LEU A 68 6.47 14.36 -2.83
CA LEU A 68 6.92 15.46 -1.97
C LEU A 68 7.24 16.72 -2.79
N ASN A 69 8.00 16.58 -3.87
CA ASN A 69 8.32 17.69 -4.75
C ASN A 69 7.06 18.37 -5.33
N ARG A 70 6.10 17.58 -5.81
CA ARG A 70 4.84 18.11 -6.35
C ARG A 70 3.96 18.75 -5.28
N LYS A 71 3.94 18.21 -4.06
CA LYS A 71 3.20 18.80 -2.94
C LYS A 71 3.83 20.11 -2.51
N ALA A 72 5.16 20.17 -2.43
CA ALA A 72 5.89 21.41 -2.13
C ALA A 72 5.54 22.53 -3.12
N GLU A 73 5.60 22.25 -4.43
CA GLU A 73 5.21 23.22 -5.45
C GLU A 73 3.77 23.72 -5.29
N ARG A 74 2.82 22.79 -5.05
CA ARG A 74 1.41 23.15 -4.85
C ARG A 74 1.17 23.96 -3.58
N MET A 75 1.81 23.62 -2.47
CA MET A 75 1.70 24.36 -1.22
C MET A 75 2.24 25.78 -1.37
N LEU A 76 3.42 25.93 -1.96
CA LEU A 76 4.01 27.25 -2.18
C LEU A 76 3.10 28.14 -3.03
N LEU A 77 2.41 27.57 -4.03
CA LEU A 77 1.42 28.28 -4.86
C LEU A 77 0.15 28.65 -4.09
N SER A 78 -0.22 27.90 -3.05
CA SER A 78 -1.45 28.09 -2.27
C SER A 78 -1.26 28.91 -1.00
N LEU A 79 -0.03 29.34 -0.67
CA LEU A 79 0.24 30.16 0.51
C LEU A 79 -0.55 31.47 0.46
N PRO A 80 -1.02 31.98 1.63
CA PRO A 80 -1.57 33.33 1.75
C PRO A 80 -0.60 34.39 1.19
N LEU A 81 -1.11 35.54 0.76
CA LEU A 81 -0.30 36.60 0.17
C LEU A 81 0.87 37.03 1.07
N GLU A 82 0.62 37.09 2.38
CA GLU A 82 1.63 37.43 3.41
C GLU A 82 2.68 36.32 3.64
N GLU A 83 2.45 35.11 3.17
CA GLU A 83 3.35 33.96 3.29
C GLU A 83 3.99 33.56 1.95
N LYS A 84 3.60 34.20 0.85
CA LYS A 84 4.18 33.90 -0.46
C LYS A 84 5.67 34.27 -0.48
N LEU A 85 6.42 33.40 -1.18
CA LEU A 85 7.83 33.66 -1.47
C LEU A 85 7.92 34.71 -2.60
N TYR A 86 8.71 35.73 -2.39
CA TYR A 86 8.83 36.88 -3.30
C TYR A 86 10.08 36.84 -4.17
N ASP A 87 11.14 36.15 -3.71
CA ASP A 87 12.32 35.94 -4.54
C ASP A 87 12.14 34.79 -5.52
N GLU A 88 12.98 34.69 -6.53
CA GLU A 88 12.98 33.56 -7.47
C GLU A 88 13.65 32.33 -6.86
N GLY A 89 13.11 31.85 -5.73
CA GLY A 89 13.65 30.72 -5.01
C GLY A 89 12.81 29.48 -5.14
N LYS A 90 13.37 28.37 -4.66
CA LYS A 90 12.68 27.07 -4.61
C LYS A 90 13.00 26.34 -3.32
N VAL A 91 12.03 25.57 -2.85
CA VAL A 91 12.26 24.58 -1.82
C VAL A 91 12.91 23.34 -2.45
N VAL A 92 14.00 22.87 -1.85
CA VAL A 92 14.70 21.64 -2.22
C VAL A 92 14.46 20.63 -1.12
N ILE A 93 13.89 19.49 -1.50
CA ILE A 93 13.59 18.38 -0.58
C ILE A 93 14.32 17.14 -1.04
N THR A 94 15.01 16.46 -0.12
CA THR A 94 15.58 15.14 -0.31
C THR A 94 14.84 14.13 0.56
N SER A 95 14.43 13.00 -0.02
CA SER A 95 13.80 11.89 0.69
C SER A 95 14.40 10.60 0.12
N GLU A 96 15.33 10.00 0.84
CA GLU A 96 16.09 8.85 0.34
C GLU A 96 16.49 7.88 1.44
N ILE A 97 16.91 6.68 1.02
CA ILE A 97 17.52 5.69 1.90
C ILE A 97 19.03 5.88 1.87
N VAL A 98 19.61 6.03 3.05
CA VAL A 98 21.06 6.05 3.26
C VAL A 98 21.50 4.85 4.07
N TYR A 99 22.75 4.42 3.89
CA TYR A 99 23.27 3.23 4.55
C TYR A 99 24.47 3.62 5.42
N ASP A 100 24.40 3.23 6.69
CA ASP A 100 25.52 3.32 7.61
C ASP A 100 26.10 1.93 7.89
N THR A 101 27.41 1.88 8.09
CA THR A 101 28.09 0.63 8.45
C THR A 101 28.25 0.58 9.97
N LEU A 102 27.59 -0.38 10.59
CA LEU A 102 27.69 -0.62 12.04
C LEU A 102 29.07 -1.16 12.42
N ALA A 103 29.42 -1.07 13.70
CA ALA A 103 30.71 -1.52 14.23
C ALA A 103 30.98 -3.02 14.00
N ASN A 104 29.93 -3.84 13.83
CA ASN A 104 30.01 -5.27 13.49
C ASN A 104 30.16 -5.54 11.99
N GLY A 105 30.16 -4.51 11.15
CA GLY A 105 30.22 -4.59 9.68
C GLY A 105 28.88 -4.74 8.97
N ASP A 106 27.76 -4.82 9.70
CA ASP A 106 26.42 -4.84 9.12
C ASP A 106 26.03 -3.46 8.59
N LEU A 107 25.18 -3.45 7.56
CA LEU A 107 24.62 -2.21 7.00
C LEU A 107 23.28 -1.90 7.67
N GLU A 108 23.19 -0.75 8.30
CA GLU A 108 21.95 -0.17 8.78
C GLU A 108 21.31 0.67 7.68
N MET A 109 20.00 0.48 7.47
CA MET A 109 19.25 1.19 6.45
C MET A 109 18.43 2.29 7.09
N ASN A 110 18.87 3.54 6.90
CA ASN A 110 18.28 4.73 7.49
C ASN A 110 17.46 5.51 6.46
N TYR A 111 16.50 6.30 6.94
CA TYR A 111 15.73 7.21 6.12
C TYR A 111 16.22 8.64 6.33
N LEU A 112 16.64 9.28 5.24
CA LEU A 112 17.06 10.67 5.24
C LEU A 112 15.96 11.57 4.65
N TYR A 113 15.57 12.57 5.41
CA TYR A 113 14.77 13.69 4.98
C TYR A 113 15.58 14.98 5.15
N GLU A 114 15.68 15.77 4.10
CA GLU A 114 16.36 17.06 4.15
C GLU A 114 15.54 18.10 3.39
N ILE A 115 15.40 19.29 3.97
CA ILE A 115 14.69 20.41 3.35
C ILE A 115 15.47 21.70 3.53
N SER A 116 15.58 22.45 2.45
CA SER A 116 16.20 23.76 2.43
C SER A 116 15.49 24.66 1.41
N TYR A 117 15.74 25.95 1.52
CA TYR A 117 15.31 26.93 0.54
C TYR A 117 16.52 27.46 -0.24
N GLN A 118 16.42 27.43 -1.55
CA GLN A 118 17.45 27.92 -2.45
C GLN A 118 16.91 29.13 -3.23
N CYS A 119 17.41 30.32 -2.92
CA CYS A 119 17.18 31.52 -3.72
C CYS A 119 17.97 31.43 -5.02
N ILE A 120 17.34 31.78 -6.13
CA ILE A 120 17.96 31.77 -7.47
C ILE A 120 18.36 33.18 -7.89
N ASN A 121 17.51 34.15 -7.64
CA ASN A 121 17.73 35.53 -8.06
C ASN A 121 17.08 36.52 -7.09
N PRO A 122 17.75 36.90 -6.00
CA PRO A 122 17.19 37.80 -4.99
C PRO A 122 17.19 39.26 -5.51
N ASN A 123 16.10 39.68 -6.13
CA ASN A 123 15.90 41.05 -6.61
C ASN A 123 14.85 41.78 -5.78
N GLY A 124 15.23 42.47 -4.76
CA GLY A 124 14.31 43.29 -3.96
C GLY A 124 14.00 42.68 -2.59
N ASP A 125 12.72 42.51 -2.27
CA ASP A 125 12.31 41.92 -0.99
C ASP A 125 12.77 40.48 -0.89
N SER A 126 13.41 40.13 0.22
CA SER A 126 13.96 38.81 0.45
C SER A 126 13.01 37.98 1.30
N ASP A 127 12.92 36.68 0.98
CA ASP A 127 12.20 35.70 1.77
C ASP A 127 13.01 35.18 2.97
N ASP A 128 14.27 35.54 3.06
CA ASP A 128 15.19 35.17 4.12
C ASP A 128 15.02 36.04 5.37
N TYR A 129 15.79 35.74 6.43
CA TYR A 129 15.68 36.52 7.67
C TYR A 129 16.02 38.01 7.46
N PRO A 130 15.15 38.91 7.92
CA PRO A 130 15.52 40.33 8.05
C PRO A 130 16.77 40.49 8.92
N SER A 131 17.46 41.62 8.76
CA SER A 131 18.63 41.91 9.58
C SER A 131 18.25 41.96 11.07
N GLY A 132 18.94 41.17 11.90
CA GLY A 132 18.68 41.06 13.33
C GLY A 132 17.52 40.15 13.75
N SER A 133 16.78 39.60 12.83
CA SER A 133 15.70 38.65 13.13
C SER A 133 16.23 37.22 13.36
N TYR A 134 15.59 36.48 14.28
CA TYR A 134 15.97 35.13 14.61
C TYR A 134 14.76 34.16 14.76
N ASN A 135 13.54 34.67 14.92
CA ASN A 135 12.39 33.78 14.98
C ASN A 135 12.06 33.20 13.58
N TYR A 136 11.82 31.90 13.48
CA TYR A 136 11.51 31.24 12.21
C TYR A 136 10.33 31.87 11.48
N SER A 137 9.37 32.43 12.21
CA SER A 137 8.18 33.07 11.66
C SER A 137 8.45 34.43 11.01
N GLU A 138 9.61 35.02 11.24
CA GLU A 138 10.02 36.32 10.66
C GLU A 138 10.64 36.17 9.27
N SER A 139 10.99 34.94 8.86
CA SER A 139 11.48 34.61 7.52
C SER A 139 10.43 33.85 6.75
N ASN A 140 10.02 34.29 5.57
CA ASN A 140 9.05 33.60 4.73
C ASN A 140 9.59 32.22 4.28
N SER A 141 10.86 32.16 3.88
CA SER A 141 11.50 30.91 3.46
C SER A 141 11.59 29.91 4.62
N CYS A 142 12.00 30.35 5.82
CA CYS A 142 12.10 29.50 6.98
C CYS A 142 10.71 28.97 7.44
N ARG A 143 9.73 29.86 7.48
CA ARG A 143 8.33 29.49 7.79
C ARG A 143 7.79 28.47 6.78
N ALA A 144 8.08 28.66 5.50
CA ALA A 144 7.66 27.72 4.45
C ALA A 144 8.27 26.33 4.66
N ILE A 145 9.59 26.21 4.90
CA ILE A 145 10.23 24.91 5.15
C ILE A 145 9.75 24.26 6.44
N CYS A 146 9.51 25.03 7.50
CA CYS A 146 8.95 24.53 8.75
C CYS A 146 7.55 23.94 8.55
N ASN A 147 6.65 24.68 7.90
CA ASN A 147 5.28 24.23 7.63
C ASN A 147 5.25 23.01 6.69
N LEU A 148 6.10 22.98 5.65
CA LEU A 148 6.24 21.83 4.76
C LEU A 148 6.77 20.61 5.51
N THR A 149 7.77 20.78 6.38
CA THR A 149 8.28 19.69 7.23
C THR A 149 7.18 19.12 8.09
N LYS A 150 6.42 19.97 8.81
CA LYS A 150 5.29 19.50 9.61
C LYS A 150 4.33 18.68 8.78
N GLN A 151 3.87 19.21 7.66
CA GLN A 151 2.88 18.51 6.83
C GLN A 151 3.42 17.18 6.32
N PHE A 152 4.64 17.13 5.79
CA PHE A 152 5.18 15.90 5.23
C PHE A 152 5.45 14.83 6.27
N LEU A 153 5.97 15.20 7.45
CA LEU A 153 6.24 14.24 8.50
C LEU A 153 4.95 13.72 9.13
N ASP A 154 3.97 14.58 9.37
CA ASP A 154 2.72 14.20 10.03
C ASP A 154 1.75 13.45 9.11
N GLU A 155 1.79 13.69 7.78
CA GLU A 155 0.86 13.10 6.82
C GLU A 155 1.50 12.01 5.94
N ASP A 156 2.60 12.36 5.22
CA ASP A 156 3.13 11.50 4.16
C ASP A 156 4.21 10.53 4.64
N CYS A 157 5.02 10.93 5.62
CA CYS A 157 6.15 10.17 6.12
C CYS A 157 5.92 9.61 7.53
N LYS A 158 4.74 9.77 8.12
CA LYS A 158 4.43 9.34 9.49
C LYS A 158 4.81 7.88 9.77
N ASN A 159 4.64 7.01 8.80
CA ASN A 159 4.96 5.59 8.92
C ASN A 159 6.45 5.29 9.16
N PHE A 160 7.35 6.27 8.93
CA PHE A 160 8.78 6.14 9.20
C PHE A 160 9.16 6.57 10.63
N PHE A 161 8.23 7.23 11.33
CA PHE A 161 8.41 7.79 12.68
C PHE A 161 7.56 7.03 13.68
N SER A 162 7.89 5.77 13.92
CA SER A 162 7.18 4.99 14.96
C SER A 162 7.75 5.26 16.35
N ALA A 163 6.93 4.99 17.38
CA ALA A 163 7.31 5.20 18.78
C ALA A 163 8.64 4.51 19.13
N GLY A 164 9.51 5.23 19.82
CA GLY A 164 10.80 4.74 20.29
C GLY A 164 11.91 4.63 19.21
N LYS A 165 11.67 5.04 17.96
CA LYS A 165 12.73 5.11 16.95
C LYS A 165 13.72 6.23 17.27
N ASP A 166 15.01 5.95 17.04
CA ASP A 166 16.06 6.95 17.20
C ASP A 166 16.09 7.87 15.98
N VAL A 167 16.10 9.17 16.23
CA VAL A 167 16.04 10.20 15.20
C VAL A 167 17.09 11.27 15.49
N ASP A 168 18.04 11.42 14.58
CA ASP A 168 19.02 12.53 14.58
C ASP A 168 18.46 13.70 13.77
N ILE A 169 18.36 14.86 14.39
CA ILE A 169 17.83 16.09 13.80
C ILE A 169 18.89 17.15 13.82
N VAL A 170 19.35 17.56 12.65
CA VAL A 170 20.30 18.66 12.48
C VAL A 170 19.55 19.87 11.95
N VAL A 171 19.60 20.95 12.70
CA VAL A 171 19.12 22.26 12.25
C VAL A 171 20.32 23.14 11.95
N THR A 172 20.48 23.49 10.69
CA THR A 172 21.54 24.39 10.24
C THR A 172 20.98 25.77 10.00
N SER A 173 21.62 26.80 10.54
CA SER A 173 21.26 28.19 10.28
C SER A 173 22.48 29.00 9.91
N THR A 174 22.26 29.99 9.04
CA THR A 174 23.34 30.86 8.51
C THR A 174 23.09 32.32 8.83
N THR A 175 24.19 33.06 8.89
CA THR A 175 24.24 34.55 8.88
C THR A 175 25.18 35.01 7.77
N ASP A 176 24.93 36.20 7.29
CA ASP A 176 25.86 36.89 6.38
C ASP A 176 26.99 37.58 7.18
N ALA A 177 27.97 38.18 6.46
CA ALA A 177 29.08 38.87 7.06
C ALA A 177 28.74 40.27 7.62
N GLN A 178 27.48 40.72 7.50
CA GLN A 178 27.08 42.01 8.04
C GLN A 178 27.10 41.99 9.58
N SER A 179 27.78 42.97 10.19
CA SER A 179 27.77 43.14 11.65
C SER A 179 26.37 43.50 12.15
N ILE A 180 25.99 42.92 13.28
CA ILE A 180 24.70 43.21 13.92
C ILE A 180 24.83 44.37 14.90
N ALA A 181 23.78 45.19 15.02
CA ALA A 181 23.74 46.37 15.87
C ALA A 181 23.49 46.09 17.36
N GLY A 182 23.49 44.83 17.76
CA GLY A 182 23.08 44.38 19.09
C GLY A 182 21.56 44.20 19.22
N ILE A 183 21.11 43.00 19.59
CA ILE A 183 19.70 42.65 19.69
C ILE A 183 19.46 42.08 21.10
N GLN A 184 18.47 42.61 21.81
CA GLN A 184 18.11 42.07 23.10
C GLN A 184 17.40 40.74 22.94
N TYR A 185 17.94 39.66 23.54
CA TYR A 185 17.29 38.38 23.63
C TYR A 185 16.24 38.40 24.75
N LYS A 186 14.99 38.12 24.41
CA LYS A 186 13.85 38.21 25.36
C LYS A 186 13.56 36.94 26.14
N GLY A 187 14.33 35.87 25.92
CA GLY A 187 14.19 34.63 26.63
C GLY A 187 13.09 33.69 26.09
N GLU A 188 12.66 33.84 24.83
CA GLU A 188 11.59 33.06 24.20
C GLU A 188 11.88 31.56 24.24
N TYR A 189 13.15 31.17 24.21
CA TYR A 189 13.63 29.80 24.22
C TYR A 189 14.33 29.40 25.54
N GLY A 190 14.21 30.24 26.59
CA GLY A 190 14.86 30.03 27.88
C GLY A 190 16.34 30.44 27.92
N ASP A 191 16.98 30.19 29.06
CA ASP A 191 18.40 30.46 29.24
C ASP A 191 19.28 29.33 28.71
N PHE A 192 20.33 29.66 28.01
CA PHE A 192 21.32 28.73 27.49
C PHE A 192 22.58 28.75 28.37
N ARG A 193 22.96 27.57 28.91
CA ARG A 193 24.16 27.41 29.75
C ARG A 193 25.04 26.32 29.19
N TYR A 194 26.17 26.69 28.60
CA TYR A 194 27.11 25.77 27.98
C TYR A 194 26.41 24.82 26.96
N THR A 195 25.44 25.35 26.26
CA THR A 195 24.64 24.58 25.28
C THR A 195 25.51 24.19 24.09
N PRO A 196 25.57 22.89 23.74
CA PRO A 196 26.35 22.43 22.60
C PRO A 196 25.83 23.03 21.30
N VAL A 197 26.74 23.48 20.46
CA VAL A 197 26.50 24.02 19.12
C VAL A 197 27.73 23.79 18.27
N LYS A 198 27.57 23.71 16.95
CA LYS A 198 28.72 23.79 16.03
C LYS A 198 28.72 25.13 15.35
N PHE A 199 29.83 25.87 15.47
CA PHE A 199 30.11 27.10 14.74
C PHE A 199 31.11 26.78 13.63
N ASP A 200 30.71 26.98 12.37
CA ASP A 200 31.54 26.68 11.19
C ASP A 200 32.13 25.25 11.24
N ASN A 201 31.30 24.27 11.60
CA ASN A 201 31.64 22.86 11.80
C ASN A 201 32.60 22.57 12.98
N ILE A 202 32.86 23.55 13.84
CA ILE A 202 33.69 23.40 15.04
C ILE A 202 32.79 23.26 16.25
N PRO A 203 32.84 22.14 17.03
CA PRO A 203 32.09 22.00 18.25
C PRO A 203 32.42 23.08 19.28
N ASP A 204 31.43 23.75 19.80
CA ASP A 204 31.55 24.79 20.81
C ASP A 204 30.36 24.76 21.78
N ARG A 205 30.31 25.68 22.72
CA ARG A 205 29.25 25.80 23.72
C ARG A 205 28.83 27.26 23.89
N LEU A 206 27.56 27.51 23.66
CA LEU A 206 26.97 28.84 23.84
C LEU A 206 26.47 29.03 25.26
N THR A 207 26.66 30.24 25.79
CA THR A 207 25.99 30.75 26.99
C THR A 207 25.30 32.06 26.63
N LEU A 208 23.97 32.11 26.81
CA LEU A 208 23.15 33.28 26.54
C LEU A 208 21.95 33.27 27.50
N PHE A 209 21.73 34.35 28.20
CA PHE A 209 20.63 34.49 29.15
C PHE A 209 19.56 35.46 28.65
N THR A 210 18.38 35.33 29.24
CA THR A 210 17.31 36.31 29.04
C THR A 210 17.80 37.70 29.35
N ASP A 211 17.47 38.68 28.50
CA ASP A 211 17.88 40.06 28.51
C ASP A 211 19.34 40.33 28.09
N ASP A 212 20.13 39.31 27.77
CA ASP A 212 21.46 39.53 27.16
C ASP A 212 21.36 40.24 25.78
N ILE A 213 22.41 40.96 25.45
CA ILE A 213 22.53 41.58 24.11
C ILE A 213 23.30 40.63 23.19
N VAL A 214 22.65 40.12 22.18
CA VAL A 214 23.25 39.34 21.07
C VAL A 214 24.12 40.29 20.23
N THR A 215 25.41 40.03 20.22
CA THR A 215 26.41 40.94 19.58
C THR A 215 27.17 40.28 18.45
N THR A 216 27.06 38.97 18.30
CA THR A 216 27.78 38.20 17.28
C THR A 216 26.83 37.49 16.30
N ASN A 217 27.30 37.34 15.06
CA ASN A 217 26.58 36.56 14.04
C ASN A 217 26.39 35.09 14.44
N SER A 218 27.32 34.53 15.19
CA SER A 218 27.23 33.16 15.72
C SER A 218 26.08 32.98 16.71
N GLU A 219 25.91 33.91 17.66
CA GLU A 219 24.78 33.92 18.59
C GLU A 219 23.45 34.08 17.84
N LEU A 220 23.40 34.96 16.83
CA LEU A 220 22.21 35.18 16.02
C LEU A 220 21.85 33.94 15.20
N ALA A 221 22.84 33.28 14.57
CA ALA A 221 22.61 32.03 13.84
C ALA A 221 22.13 30.89 14.78
N PHE A 222 22.68 30.83 15.99
CA PHE A 222 22.22 29.88 17.01
C PHE A 222 20.74 30.10 17.37
N LEU A 223 20.33 31.35 17.61
CA LEU A 223 18.93 31.65 17.94
C LEU A 223 17.98 31.27 16.78
N ARG A 224 18.39 31.45 15.53
CA ARG A 224 17.64 31.00 14.35
C ARG A 224 17.48 29.49 14.35
N ALA A 225 18.57 28.74 14.58
CA ALA A 225 18.53 27.30 14.66
C ALA A 225 17.68 26.81 15.83
N GLN A 226 17.77 27.47 16.98
CA GLN A 226 16.98 27.17 18.17
C GLN A 226 15.49 27.42 17.95
N SER A 227 15.13 28.48 17.21
CA SER A 227 13.74 28.77 16.86
C SER A 227 13.12 27.66 16.00
N VAL A 228 13.85 27.14 15.02
CA VAL A 228 13.42 26.00 14.20
C VAL A 228 13.31 24.73 15.04
N LYS A 229 14.29 24.45 15.91
CA LYS A 229 14.23 23.33 16.84
C LYS A 229 12.99 23.39 17.73
N ASP A 230 12.69 24.55 18.30
CA ASP A 230 11.50 24.77 19.14
C ASP A 230 10.21 24.47 18.35
N PHE A 231 10.12 24.95 17.11
CA PHE A 231 9.02 24.62 16.21
C PHE A 231 8.89 23.09 15.99
N LEU A 232 9.98 22.40 15.69
CA LEU A 232 9.96 20.95 15.45
C LEU A 232 9.51 20.18 16.69
N GLN A 233 10.00 20.56 17.87
CA GLN A 233 9.66 19.90 19.13
C GLN A 233 8.19 20.09 19.55
N ASN A 234 7.62 21.27 19.29
CA ASN A 234 6.30 21.63 19.80
C ASN A 234 5.19 21.51 18.75
N SER A 235 5.52 21.38 17.49
CA SER A 235 4.53 21.47 16.40
C SER A 235 4.46 20.23 15.51
N VAL A 236 5.49 19.37 15.49
CA VAL A 236 5.53 18.19 14.60
C VAL A 236 5.17 16.93 15.37
N ASP A 237 3.93 16.44 15.14
CA ASP A 237 3.36 15.29 15.87
C ASP A 237 4.11 13.99 15.61
N ALA A 238 4.66 13.81 14.41
CA ALA A 238 5.45 12.63 14.04
C ALA A 238 6.71 12.46 14.92
N LEU A 239 7.25 13.56 15.48
CA LEU A 239 8.44 13.54 16.33
C LEU A 239 8.11 13.40 17.84
N ALA A 240 6.84 13.41 18.23
CA ALA A 240 6.44 13.44 19.63
C ALA A 240 6.79 12.13 20.39
N GLU A 241 6.76 10.99 19.71
CA GLU A 241 6.97 9.67 20.33
C GLU A 241 8.33 9.04 19.98
N THR A 242 9.19 9.75 19.23
CA THR A 242 10.52 9.30 18.83
C THR A 242 11.61 9.74 19.81
N ASN A 243 12.74 9.05 19.81
CA ASN A 243 13.92 9.41 20.59
C ASN A 243 14.76 10.42 19.81
N ASN A 244 14.45 11.70 19.99
CA ASN A 244 15.04 12.77 19.20
C ASN A 244 16.35 13.27 19.78
N LYS A 245 17.38 13.29 18.96
CA LYS A 245 18.67 13.94 19.26
C LYS A 245 18.87 15.13 18.34
N TYR A 246 18.87 16.31 18.93
CA TYR A 246 19.03 17.57 18.21
C TYR A 246 20.48 18.02 18.19
N GLU A 247 20.95 18.41 17.02
CA GLU A 247 22.21 19.10 16.81
C GLU A 247 21.94 20.44 16.12
N LEU A 248 22.52 21.53 16.65
CA LEU A 248 22.44 22.86 16.06
C LEU A 248 23.77 23.19 15.41
N GLU A 249 23.72 23.45 14.11
CA GLU A 249 24.87 23.88 13.30
C GLU A 249 24.66 25.30 12.82
N THR A 250 25.69 26.11 12.93
CA THR A 250 25.63 27.52 12.50
C THR A 250 26.83 27.85 11.62
N TRP A 251 26.57 28.68 10.63
CA TRP A 251 27.60 29.13 9.69
C TRP A 251 27.53 30.62 9.47
N GLN A 252 28.68 31.27 9.47
CA GLN A 252 28.80 32.63 9.00
C GLN A 252 29.32 32.62 7.56
N ILE A 253 28.50 33.13 6.64
CA ILE A 253 28.86 33.23 5.23
C ILE A 253 29.66 34.54 5.03
N GLU A 254 30.73 34.49 4.24
CA GLU A 254 31.63 35.66 4.02
C GLU A 254 30.97 36.77 3.20
N GLU A 255 29.92 36.46 2.43
CA GLU A 255 29.17 37.41 1.63
C GLU A 255 28.16 38.19 2.49
N ILE A 256 27.78 39.37 2.03
CA ILE A 256 26.76 40.23 2.66
C ILE A 256 25.48 40.19 1.85
N GLY A 257 24.37 39.98 2.54
CA GLY A 257 23.04 40.03 1.94
C GLY A 257 22.07 39.02 2.50
N SER A 258 20.80 39.30 2.33
CA SER A 258 19.71 38.43 2.81
C SER A 258 19.75 36.98 2.28
N PRO A 259 20.20 36.71 1.03
CA PRO A 259 20.28 35.33 0.52
C PRO A 259 21.15 34.38 1.36
N PHE A 260 21.96 34.91 2.25
CA PHE A 260 22.87 34.16 3.11
C PHE A 260 22.35 33.96 4.56
N ARG A 261 21.10 34.36 4.83
CA ARG A 261 20.47 34.31 6.17
C ARG A 261 19.35 33.27 6.19
N ARG A 262 19.70 31.99 6.28
CA ARG A 262 18.76 30.86 6.09
C ARG A 262 18.83 29.84 7.18
N SER A 263 17.78 29.01 7.21
CA SER A 263 17.80 27.76 7.97
C SER A 263 17.47 26.57 7.06
N SER A 264 17.98 25.39 7.42
CA SER A 264 17.64 24.11 6.80
C SER A 264 17.45 23.04 7.87
N ILE A 265 16.73 21.99 7.52
CA ILE A 265 16.39 20.90 8.43
C ILE A 265 16.82 19.61 7.78
N ARG A 266 17.56 18.77 8.53
CA ARG A 266 17.96 17.43 8.13
C ARG A 266 17.55 16.46 9.23
N ILE A 267 16.84 15.41 8.86
CA ILE A 267 16.31 14.41 9.78
C ILE A 267 16.76 13.04 9.29
N LEU A 268 17.44 12.28 10.15
CA LEU A 268 17.86 10.93 9.90
C LEU A 268 17.12 10.00 10.88
N VAL A 269 16.28 9.12 10.37
CA VAL A 269 15.59 8.10 11.15
C VAL A 269 16.37 6.80 11.05
N HIS A 270 16.80 6.28 12.19
CA HIS A 270 17.57 5.05 12.26
C HIS A 270 16.69 3.83 12.10
N ASN A 271 17.04 2.99 11.13
CA ASN A 271 16.43 1.68 10.87
C ASN A 271 14.89 1.66 10.91
N PRO A 272 14.17 2.56 10.21
CA PRO A 272 12.71 2.62 10.27
C PRO A 272 12.02 1.45 9.58
N PHE A 273 12.73 0.70 8.73
CA PHE A 273 12.15 -0.29 7.81
C PHE A 273 12.28 -1.74 8.27
N GLU A 274 13.08 -2.04 9.30
CA GLU A 274 13.40 -3.43 9.66
C GLU A 274 12.17 -4.24 10.10
N GLU A 275 11.28 -3.67 10.88
CA GLU A 275 10.03 -4.31 11.28
C GLU A 275 9.13 -4.59 10.08
N LYS A 276 9.00 -3.60 9.19
CA LYS A 276 8.23 -3.72 7.95
C LYS A 276 8.82 -4.80 7.04
N ILE A 277 10.14 -4.83 6.86
CA ILE A 277 10.85 -5.86 6.11
C ILE A 277 10.59 -7.25 6.71
N ASN A 278 10.71 -7.40 8.02
CA ASN A 278 10.50 -8.67 8.70
C ASN A 278 9.05 -9.15 8.57
N MET A 279 8.06 -8.28 8.70
CA MET A 279 6.66 -8.62 8.42
C MET A 279 6.44 -9.04 6.97
N MET A 280 7.04 -8.34 6.01
CA MET A 280 6.96 -8.71 4.59
C MET A 280 7.57 -10.08 4.33
N VAL A 281 8.75 -10.36 4.90
CA VAL A 281 9.42 -11.67 4.78
C VAL A 281 8.58 -12.77 5.42
N GLN A 282 7.99 -12.53 6.59
CA GLN A 282 7.08 -13.50 7.23
C GLN A 282 5.84 -13.76 6.39
N ASN A 283 5.23 -12.72 5.82
CA ASN A 283 4.09 -12.86 4.93
C ASN A 283 4.46 -13.63 3.65
N MET A 284 5.59 -13.34 3.02
CA MET A 284 6.09 -14.09 1.87
C MET A 284 6.33 -15.56 2.21
N LYS A 285 6.84 -15.88 3.41
CA LYS A 285 7.01 -17.26 3.89
C LYS A 285 5.67 -17.95 4.14
N ALA A 286 4.72 -17.25 4.76
CA ALA A 286 3.38 -17.79 5.04
C ALA A 286 2.59 -18.05 3.74
N THR A 287 2.88 -17.28 2.69
CA THR A 287 2.23 -17.41 1.38
C THR A 287 2.89 -18.44 0.47
N ASP A 288 4.00 -19.06 0.87
CA ASP A 288 4.56 -20.25 0.18
C ASP A 288 3.69 -21.51 0.38
N THR A 289 2.70 -21.47 1.26
CA THR A 289 1.55 -22.40 1.25
C THR A 289 0.55 -21.89 0.23
N ASP A 290 0.73 -22.31 -0.99
CA ASP A 290 -0.09 -21.94 -2.14
C ASP A 290 -1.56 -22.27 -1.87
N ILE A 291 -2.43 -21.26 -2.01
CA ILE A 291 -3.87 -21.44 -1.83
C ILE A 291 -4.49 -22.41 -2.87
N ASP A 292 -3.76 -22.68 -3.96
CA ASP A 292 -4.20 -23.48 -5.09
C ASP A 292 -4.04 -24.99 -4.84
N ILE A 293 -3.18 -25.37 -3.91
CA ILE A 293 -2.86 -26.77 -3.62
C ILE A 293 -3.20 -27.15 -2.18
N ASN A 294 -3.44 -28.44 -1.96
CA ASN A 294 -3.76 -28.97 -0.63
C ASN A 294 -4.92 -28.22 0.06
N ILE A 295 -5.95 -27.87 -0.71
CA ILE A 295 -7.15 -27.22 -0.17
C ILE A 295 -7.81 -28.17 0.83
N PRO A 296 -7.99 -27.76 2.11
CA PRO A 296 -8.60 -28.61 3.11
C PRO A 296 -10.03 -29.02 2.73
N GLU A 297 -10.40 -30.25 3.02
CA GLU A 297 -11.77 -30.72 2.86
C GLU A 297 -12.49 -30.66 4.20
N VAL A 298 -13.66 -30.01 4.23
CA VAL A 298 -14.51 -29.90 5.41
C VAL A 298 -15.69 -30.85 5.24
N ALA A 299 -16.04 -31.55 6.30
CA ALA A 299 -17.12 -32.55 6.28
C ALA A 299 -18.55 -31.95 6.23
N ASP A 300 -18.66 -30.63 6.18
CA ASP A 300 -19.95 -29.93 6.16
C ASP A 300 -20.67 -30.06 4.82
N ASP A 301 -22.00 -30.16 4.86
CA ASP A 301 -22.87 -30.33 3.70
C ASP A 301 -23.76 -29.09 3.54
N ASN A 302 -23.33 -28.14 2.71
CA ASN A 302 -24.06 -26.90 2.44
C ASN A 302 -24.97 -27.02 1.22
N ARG A 303 -25.99 -27.90 1.33
CA ARG A 303 -26.92 -28.21 0.24
C ARG A 303 -27.86 -27.08 -0.16
N ASN A 304 -27.98 -26.05 0.67
CA ASN A 304 -28.87 -24.91 0.39
C ASN A 304 -28.16 -23.78 -0.32
N ALA A 305 -26.85 -23.86 -0.55
CA ALA A 305 -26.09 -22.87 -1.29
C ALA A 305 -25.99 -23.22 -2.78
N PHE A 306 -26.11 -22.20 -3.62
CA PHE A 306 -26.00 -22.29 -5.08
C PHE A 306 -25.07 -21.20 -5.57
N VAL A 307 -24.10 -21.57 -6.42
CA VAL A 307 -23.00 -20.68 -6.80
C VAL A 307 -22.98 -20.49 -8.31
N LEU A 308 -22.93 -19.23 -8.72
CA LEU A 308 -22.62 -18.83 -10.10
C LEU A 308 -21.25 -18.14 -10.11
N ILE A 309 -20.33 -18.69 -10.88
CA ILE A 309 -18.99 -18.13 -11.08
C ILE A 309 -18.90 -17.62 -12.52
N ILE A 310 -18.60 -16.32 -12.69
CA ILE A 310 -18.45 -15.65 -13.97
C ILE A 310 -17.01 -15.16 -14.09
N ALA A 311 -16.26 -15.75 -15.01
CA ALA A 311 -14.85 -15.43 -15.22
C ALA A 311 -14.62 -14.87 -16.63
N ASN A 312 -14.40 -13.59 -16.75
CA ASN A 312 -14.11 -12.91 -18.02
C ASN A 312 -12.60 -12.64 -18.13
N GLU A 313 -11.84 -13.65 -18.57
CA GLU A 313 -10.40 -13.50 -18.83
C GLU A 313 -10.14 -13.04 -20.26
N LYS A 314 -10.78 -13.66 -21.25
CA LYS A 314 -10.55 -13.44 -22.68
C LYS A 314 -11.77 -12.82 -23.32
N TYR A 315 -11.58 -11.65 -23.90
CA TYR A 315 -12.63 -10.90 -24.58
C TYR A 315 -12.60 -11.17 -26.09
N GLN A 316 -13.78 -11.21 -26.72
CA GLN A 316 -13.91 -11.52 -28.14
C GLN A 316 -13.42 -10.39 -29.07
N TYR A 317 -13.43 -9.16 -28.55
CA TYR A 317 -13.04 -7.95 -29.28
C TYR A 317 -11.78 -7.32 -28.68
N SER A 318 -11.51 -6.07 -28.97
CA SER A 318 -10.25 -5.36 -28.69
C SER A 318 -9.91 -5.12 -27.20
N PHE A 319 -10.61 -5.74 -26.24
CA PHE A 319 -10.21 -5.67 -24.84
C PHE A 319 -9.04 -6.61 -24.56
N PRO A 320 -8.02 -6.14 -23.80
CA PRO A 320 -6.96 -7.02 -23.29
C PRO A 320 -7.50 -8.12 -22.37
N ASN A 321 -6.73 -9.19 -22.19
CA ASN A 321 -7.07 -10.22 -21.23
C ASN A 321 -7.02 -9.66 -19.79
N VAL A 322 -7.93 -10.14 -18.94
CA VAL A 322 -7.85 -9.90 -17.49
C VAL A 322 -6.92 -10.92 -16.87
N GLN A 323 -5.77 -10.47 -16.40
CA GLN A 323 -4.79 -11.35 -15.79
C GLN A 323 -5.39 -12.16 -14.64
N TYR A 324 -5.13 -13.46 -14.62
CA TYR A 324 -5.47 -14.41 -13.56
C TYR A 324 -6.96 -14.69 -13.33
N ALA A 325 -7.89 -14.10 -14.11
CA ALA A 325 -9.33 -14.32 -13.88
C ALA A 325 -9.74 -15.80 -14.02
N GLY A 326 -9.14 -16.52 -14.96
CA GLY A 326 -9.36 -17.97 -15.11
C GLY A 326 -8.83 -18.78 -13.93
N ASN A 327 -7.68 -18.41 -13.36
CA ASN A 327 -7.15 -19.07 -12.16
C ASN A 327 -8.03 -18.78 -10.94
N ASP A 328 -8.34 -17.49 -10.71
CA ASP A 328 -9.24 -17.03 -9.65
C ASP A 328 -10.53 -17.86 -9.59
N SER A 329 -11.18 -18.02 -10.73
CA SER A 329 -12.48 -18.69 -10.81
C SER A 329 -12.40 -20.21 -10.55
N ARG A 330 -11.36 -20.87 -11.08
CA ARG A 330 -11.17 -22.32 -10.88
C ARG A 330 -10.87 -22.63 -9.42
N VAL A 331 -9.99 -21.85 -8.79
CA VAL A 331 -9.63 -22.06 -7.39
C VAL A 331 -10.80 -21.69 -6.47
N PHE A 332 -11.54 -20.61 -6.76
CA PHE A 332 -12.76 -20.29 -6.00
C PHE A 332 -13.79 -21.42 -6.06
N ARG A 333 -13.97 -22.07 -7.24
CA ARG A 333 -14.85 -23.24 -7.37
C ARG A 333 -14.42 -24.39 -6.44
N GLU A 334 -13.12 -24.70 -6.39
CA GLU A 334 -12.59 -25.73 -5.49
C GLU A 334 -12.86 -25.40 -4.01
N TYR A 335 -12.72 -24.14 -3.60
CA TYR A 335 -13.03 -23.66 -2.26
C TYR A 335 -14.52 -23.77 -1.93
N CYS A 336 -15.39 -23.49 -2.89
CA CYS A 336 -16.83 -23.69 -2.71
C CYS A 336 -17.15 -25.16 -2.43
N MET A 337 -16.52 -26.09 -3.13
CA MET A 337 -16.73 -27.53 -2.90
C MET A 337 -16.10 -28.01 -1.60
N LYS A 338 -14.83 -27.72 -1.38
CA LYS A 338 -14.03 -28.34 -0.31
C LYS A 338 -14.18 -27.63 1.04
N ILE A 339 -14.18 -26.30 1.06
CA ILE A 339 -14.25 -25.51 2.29
C ILE A 339 -15.68 -25.16 2.66
N LEU A 340 -16.49 -24.72 1.68
CA LEU A 340 -17.88 -24.36 1.95
C LEU A 340 -18.84 -25.53 1.91
N GLY A 341 -18.39 -26.73 1.49
CA GLY A 341 -19.19 -27.97 1.46
C GLY A 341 -20.33 -27.90 0.46
N ILE A 342 -20.22 -27.10 -0.61
CA ILE A 342 -21.28 -26.94 -1.59
C ILE A 342 -21.19 -28.05 -2.63
N PRO A 343 -22.26 -28.81 -2.88
CA PRO A 343 -22.24 -29.88 -3.88
C PRO A 343 -21.89 -29.36 -5.28
N GLU A 344 -21.05 -30.07 -6.02
CA GLU A 344 -20.59 -29.67 -7.37
C GLU A 344 -21.76 -29.33 -8.31
N ARG A 345 -22.84 -30.07 -8.29
CA ARG A 345 -24.05 -29.80 -9.10
C ARG A 345 -24.77 -28.49 -8.77
N HIS A 346 -24.44 -27.88 -7.62
CA HIS A 346 -24.95 -26.57 -7.21
C HIS A 346 -24.03 -25.42 -7.61
N ILE A 347 -22.93 -25.69 -8.32
CA ILE A 347 -21.95 -24.73 -8.76
C ILE A 347 -21.94 -24.68 -10.28
N ARG A 348 -22.13 -23.51 -10.84
CA ARG A 348 -21.99 -23.26 -12.27
C ARG A 348 -20.84 -22.29 -12.51
N LEU A 349 -19.86 -22.72 -13.29
CA LEU A 349 -18.74 -21.91 -13.76
C LEU A 349 -18.97 -21.54 -15.23
N LEU A 350 -19.00 -20.26 -15.53
CA LEU A 350 -19.03 -19.70 -16.87
C LEU A 350 -17.67 -19.05 -17.16
N GLU A 351 -16.89 -19.65 -18.04
CA GLU A 351 -15.59 -19.11 -18.47
C GLU A 351 -15.77 -18.32 -19.79
N ASN A 352 -15.41 -17.06 -19.75
CA ASN A 352 -15.53 -16.12 -20.88
C ASN A 352 -16.94 -16.05 -21.50
N PRO A 353 -18.01 -15.99 -20.70
CA PRO A 353 -19.36 -15.98 -21.22
C PRO A 353 -19.71 -14.66 -21.92
N THR A 354 -20.59 -14.76 -22.90
CA THR A 354 -21.31 -13.64 -23.51
C THR A 354 -22.35 -13.09 -22.53
N ARG A 355 -22.85 -11.89 -22.82
CA ARG A 355 -23.95 -11.27 -22.04
C ARG A 355 -25.18 -12.19 -21.96
N ASN A 356 -25.51 -12.84 -23.09
CA ASN A 356 -26.66 -13.75 -23.15
C ASN A 356 -26.45 -15.00 -22.29
N GLU A 357 -25.27 -15.62 -22.32
CA GLU A 357 -24.94 -16.80 -21.49
C GLU A 357 -24.96 -16.44 -19.99
N ILE A 358 -24.44 -15.28 -19.60
CA ILE A 358 -24.56 -14.82 -18.20
C ILE A 358 -26.03 -14.73 -17.79
N GLN A 359 -26.91 -14.21 -18.65
CA GLN A 359 -28.33 -14.07 -18.33
C GLN A 359 -29.01 -15.46 -18.29
N THR A 360 -28.91 -16.24 -19.38
CA THR A 360 -29.72 -17.45 -19.55
C THR A 360 -29.15 -18.65 -18.81
N GLU A 361 -27.84 -18.89 -18.92
CA GLU A 361 -27.20 -20.04 -18.27
C GLU A 361 -26.80 -19.76 -16.84
N GLY A 362 -26.60 -18.49 -16.48
CA GLY A 362 -26.21 -18.06 -15.13
C GLY A 362 -27.41 -17.62 -14.28
N LEU A 363 -27.90 -16.43 -14.53
CA LEU A 363 -28.89 -15.77 -13.66
C LEU A 363 -30.26 -16.43 -13.71
N ASP A 364 -30.74 -16.86 -14.89
CA ASP A 364 -32.03 -17.54 -15.01
C ASP A 364 -31.97 -18.93 -14.36
N TRP A 365 -30.88 -19.65 -14.54
CA TRP A 365 -30.66 -20.93 -13.82
C TRP A 365 -30.71 -20.76 -12.30
N LEU A 366 -30.06 -19.73 -11.72
CA LEU A 366 -30.15 -19.45 -10.27
C LEU A 366 -31.58 -19.13 -9.83
N LYS A 367 -32.31 -18.32 -10.62
CA LYS A 367 -33.70 -17.97 -10.30
C LYS A 367 -34.62 -19.20 -10.30
N ASP A 368 -34.42 -20.09 -11.26
CA ASP A 368 -35.19 -21.33 -11.33
C ASP A 368 -34.95 -22.21 -10.10
N LEU A 369 -33.69 -22.34 -9.65
CA LEU A 369 -33.34 -23.04 -8.42
C LEU A 369 -33.94 -22.38 -7.18
N MET A 370 -33.93 -21.05 -7.09
CA MET A 370 -34.56 -20.34 -5.96
C MET A 370 -36.07 -20.54 -5.92
N ASN A 371 -36.74 -20.59 -7.05
CA ASN A 371 -38.17 -20.96 -7.12
C ASN A 371 -38.45 -22.36 -6.61
N VAL A 372 -37.58 -23.33 -6.90
CA VAL A 372 -37.69 -24.70 -6.40
C VAL A 372 -37.45 -24.79 -4.89
N THR A 373 -36.47 -24.04 -4.38
CA THR A 373 -36.13 -24.03 -2.94
C THR A 373 -37.10 -23.24 -2.08
N LYS A 374 -38.02 -22.51 -2.68
CA LYS A 374 -39.09 -21.74 -2.00
C LYS A 374 -38.58 -20.80 -0.89
N GLY A 375 -37.42 -20.15 -1.13
CA GLY A 375 -36.88 -19.17 -0.22
C GLY A 375 -35.88 -19.67 0.83
N THR A 376 -35.53 -20.96 0.80
CA THR A 376 -34.49 -21.49 1.68
C THR A 376 -33.11 -21.51 1.05
N GLY A 377 -32.99 -21.16 -0.25
CA GLY A 377 -31.74 -21.18 -0.99
C GLY A 377 -30.89 -19.94 -0.72
N ASN A 378 -29.60 -20.15 -0.59
CA ASN A 378 -28.56 -19.12 -0.53
C ASN A 378 -27.88 -18.98 -1.89
N VAL A 379 -27.80 -17.79 -2.42
CA VAL A 379 -27.17 -17.50 -3.70
C VAL A 379 -25.80 -16.86 -3.45
N ILE A 380 -24.77 -17.42 -4.09
CA ILE A 380 -23.42 -16.84 -4.15
C ILE A 380 -23.11 -16.57 -5.61
N ILE A 381 -22.77 -15.34 -5.95
CA ILE A 381 -22.27 -14.96 -7.27
C ILE A 381 -20.83 -14.48 -7.10
N TYR A 382 -19.92 -15.06 -7.86
CA TYR A 382 -18.54 -14.60 -7.97
C TYR A 382 -18.32 -14.08 -9.39
N TYR A 383 -17.81 -12.85 -9.49
CA TYR A 383 -17.45 -12.24 -10.76
C TYR A 383 -15.99 -11.81 -10.73
N THR A 384 -15.24 -12.13 -11.78
CA THR A 384 -13.92 -11.61 -12.05
C THR A 384 -13.82 -11.19 -13.52
N GLY A 385 -13.37 -9.96 -13.77
CA GLY A 385 -13.37 -9.37 -15.12
C GLY A 385 -13.25 -7.86 -15.08
N TYR A 386 -13.52 -7.20 -16.21
CA TYR A 386 -13.59 -5.74 -16.28
C TYR A 386 -14.96 -5.22 -15.86
N GLY A 387 -14.94 -4.03 -15.27
CA GLY A 387 -16.10 -3.23 -14.98
C GLY A 387 -15.97 -1.81 -15.51
N ILE A 388 -17.07 -1.09 -15.49
CA ILE A 388 -17.18 0.31 -15.88
C ILE A 388 -18.27 0.98 -15.05
N VAL A 389 -18.17 2.27 -14.80
CA VAL A 389 -19.26 3.05 -14.22
C VAL A 389 -19.96 3.92 -15.27
N ASP A 390 -21.24 4.20 -15.07
CA ASP A 390 -21.96 5.20 -15.85
C ASP A 390 -21.65 6.63 -15.35
N TYR A 391 -22.35 7.63 -15.93
CA TYR A 391 -22.21 9.04 -15.51
C TYR A 391 -22.77 9.35 -14.10
N GLU A 392 -23.56 8.44 -13.53
CA GLU A 392 -24.06 8.52 -12.15
C GLU A 392 -23.19 7.71 -11.18
N ASN A 393 -22.08 7.16 -11.66
CA ASN A 393 -21.15 6.22 -10.99
C ASN A 393 -21.83 4.91 -10.54
N LEU A 394 -22.82 4.44 -11.30
CA LEU A 394 -23.38 3.11 -11.13
C LEU A 394 -22.51 2.07 -11.85
N PRO A 395 -22.21 0.92 -11.23
CA PRO A 395 -21.30 -0.08 -11.79
C PRO A 395 -21.98 -1.02 -12.78
N TYR A 396 -21.28 -1.33 -13.86
CA TYR A 396 -21.63 -2.30 -14.89
C TYR A 396 -20.49 -3.28 -15.09
N LEU A 397 -20.82 -4.55 -15.26
CA LEU A 397 -19.91 -5.64 -15.58
C LEU A 397 -19.80 -5.75 -17.10
N ILE A 398 -18.58 -5.90 -17.63
CA ILE A 398 -18.34 -5.98 -19.08
C ILE A 398 -18.32 -7.46 -19.48
N PRO A 399 -19.29 -7.98 -20.26
CA PRO A 399 -19.28 -9.34 -20.79
C PRO A 399 -18.27 -9.48 -21.93
N THR A 400 -17.88 -10.71 -22.27
CA THR A 400 -16.79 -10.92 -23.25
C THR A 400 -17.15 -10.57 -24.69
N ASP A 401 -18.41 -10.50 -25.02
CA ASP A 401 -18.94 -10.11 -26.33
C ASP A 401 -19.25 -8.61 -26.46
N ALA A 402 -18.97 -7.80 -25.42
CA ALA A 402 -19.10 -6.35 -25.50
C ALA A 402 -18.08 -5.78 -26.49
N LYS A 403 -18.55 -4.89 -27.37
CA LYS A 403 -17.72 -4.31 -28.42
C LYS A 403 -16.93 -3.14 -27.85
N SER A 404 -15.61 -3.18 -28.05
CA SER A 404 -14.73 -2.11 -27.60
C SER A 404 -15.12 -0.75 -28.21
N LEU A 405 -15.11 0.29 -27.40
CA LEU A 405 -15.34 1.68 -27.81
C LEU A 405 -14.22 2.25 -28.72
N THR A 406 -13.14 1.50 -28.94
CA THR A 406 -11.94 1.97 -29.64
C THR A 406 -11.97 1.79 -31.16
N THR A 407 -13.02 1.23 -31.77
CA THR A 407 -13.00 0.81 -33.17
C THR A 407 -13.05 1.95 -34.21
N THR A 408 -13.16 3.21 -33.84
CA THR A 408 -13.36 4.29 -34.84
C THR A 408 -12.23 5.32 -34.96
N LYS A 409 -11.17 5.29 -34.15
CA LYS A 409 -10.13 6.35 -34.24
C LYS A 409 -8.66 5.90 -34.13
N TRP A 410 -8.34 4.65 -34.38
CA TRP A 410 -6.95 4.23 -34.57
C TRP A 410 -6.54 4.48 -36.04
N GLY A 411 -6.21 5.74 -36.34
CA GLY A 411 -5.56 6.08 -37.62
C GLY A 411 -4.15 5.51 -37.63
N LYS A 412 -3.84 4.80 -38.72
CA LYS A 412 -2.52 4.27 -39.07
C LYS A 412 -1.47 5.38 -39.05
N THR A 413 -0.69 5.50 -37.99
CA THR A 413 0.70 5.99 -38.00
C THR A 413 1.34 5.70 -36.64
N GLN A 414 2.33 4.81 -36.64
CA GLN A 414 3.27 4.57 -35.54
C GLN A 414 4.18 5.78 -35.44
N THR A 415 4.00 6.67 -34.51
CA THR A 415 5.02 7.64 -34.02
C THR A 415 4.44 8.96 -33.47
N GLU A 416 3.39 8.93 -32.66
CA GLU A 416 3.09 10.10 -31.78
C GLU A 416 2.20 9.62 -30.64
N GLU A 417 2.53 10.02 -29.40
CA GLU A 417 1.66 9.88 -28.22
C GLU A 417 0.34 10.63 -28.49
N LYS A 418 -0.68 9.89 -28.96
CA LYS A 418 -2.00 10.49 -29.16
C LYS A 418 -2.72 10.56 -27.83
N GLU A 419 -2.93 11.78 -27.35
CA GLU A 419 -3.90 12.07 -26.30
C GLU A 419 -5.23 11.38 -26.64
N SER A 420 -5.63 10.41 -25.83
CA SER A 420 -6.88 9.69 -26.01
C SER A 420 -8.04 10.64 -25.69
N ILE A 421 -8.84 10.96 -26.70
CA ILE A 421 -10.03 11.81 -26.56
C ILE A 421 -11.04 11.10 -25.63
N PRO A 422 -11.56 11.78 -24.59
CA PRO A 422 -12.58 11.21 -23.72
C PRO A 422 -13.84 10.85 -24.53
N LEU A 423 -14.46 9.71 -24.18
CA LEU A 423 -15.71 9.27 -24.79
C LEU A 423 -16.85 10.26 -24.51
N SER A 424 -17.71 10.49 -25.49
CA SER A 424 -18.93 11.25 -25.32
C SER A 424 -19.96 10.47 -24.49
N LYS A 425 -20.88 11.18 -23.82
CA LYS A 425 -21.97 10.56 -23.06
C LYS A 425 -22.81 9.58 -23.90
N LYS A 426 -23.01 9.88 -25.17
CA LYS A 426 -23.76 9.02 -26.10
C LYS A 426 -23.02 7.70 -26.38
N GLU A 427 -21.71 7.76 -26.54
CA GLU A 427 -20.88 6.56 -26.76
C GLU A 427 -20.85 5.67 -25.53
N VAL A 428 -20.69 6.27 -24.33
CA VAL A 428 -20.76 5.53 -23.06
C VAL A 428 -22.11 4.85 -22.90
N ASN A 429 -23.22 5.57 -23.04
CA ASN A 429 -24.57 4.98 -22.89
C ASN A 429 -24.80 3.81 -23.85
N ARG A 430 -24.37 3.94 -25.11
CA ARG A 430 -24.47 2.86 -26.09
C ARG A 430 -23.68 1.62 -25.69
N PHE A 431 -22.49 1.81 -25.12
CA PHE A 431 -21.67 0.70 -24.62
C PHE A 431 -22.30 0.04 -23.39
N LEU A 432 -22.89 0.83 -22.49
CA LEU A 432 -23.56 0.29 -21.30
C LEU A 432 -24.77 -0.60 -21.64
N GLU A 433 -25.40 -0.41 -22.81
CA GLU A 433 -26.46 -1.31 -23.31
C GLU A 433 -25.93 -2.73 -23.60
N GLU A 434 -24.63 -2.87 -23.87
CA GLU A 434 -23.97 -4.16 -24.06
C GLU A 434 -23.47 -4.77 -22.74
N CYS A 435 -23.40 -3.99 -21.64
CA CYS A 435 -22.91 -4.40 -20.34
C CYS A 435 -24.07 -4.90 -19.42
N ILE A 436 -23.70 -5.45 -18.27
CA ILE A 436 -24.65 -5.93 -17.26
C ILE A 436 -24.59 -4.98 -16.06
N SER A 437 -25.70 -4.31 -15.76
CA SER A 437 -25.80 -3.51 -14.54
C SER A 437 -25.70 -4.39 -13.30
N LEU A 438 -24.76 -4.08 -12.39
CA LEU A 438 -24.60 -4.80 -11.12
C LEU A 438 -25.86 -4.62 -10.24
N GLU A 439 -26.50 -3.44 -10.29
CA GLU A 439 -27.75 -3.19 -9.59
C GLU A 439 -28.89 -4.07 -10.15
N GLU A 440 -29.05 -4.13 -11.48
CA GLU A 440 -30.08 -4.95 -12.11
C GLU A 440 -29.83 -6.45 -11.87
N MET A 441 -28.59 -6.90 -11.92
CA MET A 441 -28.22 -8.29 -11.62
C MET A 441 -28.68 -8.68 -10.21
N CYS A 442 -28.48 -7.85 -9.21
CA CYS A 442 -28.90 -8.12 -7.84
C CYS A 442 -30.42 -7.99 -7.66
N THR A 443 -31.05 -6.97 -8.24
CA THR A 443 -32.49 -6.70 -8.05
C THR A 443 -33.39 -7.71 -8.74
N GLN A 444 -32.90 -8.51 -9.69
CA GLN A 444 -33.62 -9.64 -10.25
C GLN A 444 -34.03 -10.65 -9.15
N PHE A 445 -33.22 -10.78 -8.09
CA PHE A 445 -33.49 -11.66 -6.97
C PHE A 445 -34.47 -11.06 -5.93
N ASP A 446 -34.78 -9.78 -5.98
CA ASP A 446 -35.79 -9.17 -5.10
C ASP A 446 -37.21 -9.73 -5.32
N LYS A 447 -37.45 -10.29 -6.51
CA LYS A 447 -38.74 -10.86 -6.93
C LYS A 447 -38.80 -12.39 -6.80
N VAL A 448 -37.68 -13.01 -6.43
CA VAL A 448 -37.53 -14.46 -6.30
C VAL A 448 -37.30 -14.80 -4.82
N PRO A 449 -37.97 -15.81 -4.27
CA PRO A 449 -37.79 -16.18 -2.87
C PRO A 449 -36.39 -16.70 -2.63
N THR A 450 -35.52 -15.84 -2.03
CA THR A 450 -34.10 -16.10 -1.79
C THR A 450 -33.78 -15.80 -0.33
N ASN A 451 -33.13 -16.73 0.37
CA ASN A 451 -32.74 -16.54 1.77
C ASN A 451 -31.62 -15.49 1.88
N SER A 452 -30.56 -15.62 1.08
CA SER A 452 -29.47 -14.66 1.00
C SER A 452 -28.92 -14.54 -0.43
N LEU A 453 -28.43 -13.35 -0.77
CA LEU A 453 -27.68 -13.09 -1.99
C LEU A 453 -26.32 -12.50 -1.62
N THR A 454 -25.25 -13.22 -1.90
CA THR A 454 -23.88 -12.77 -1.69
C THR A 454 -23.19 -12.62 -3.03
N VAL A 455 -22.54 -11.48 -3.26
CA VAL A 455 -21.77 -11.23 -4.47
C VAL A 455 -20.33 -10.91 -4.09
N PHE A 456 -19.39 -11.65 -4.64
CA PHE A 456 -17.97 -11.30 -4.62
C PHE A 456 -17.59 -10.74 -6.00
N CYS A 457 -17.20 -9.47 -6.05
CA CYS A 457 -16.92 -8.76 -7.29
C CYS A 457 -15.45 -8.33 -7.35
N ASP A 458 -14.63 -9.15 -8.03
CA ASP A 458 -13.22 -8.86 -8.28
C ASP A 458 -13.06 -8.14 -9.63
N ALA A 459 -13.53 -6.90 -9.67
CA ALA A 459 -13.52 -6.06 -10.88
C ALA A 459 -13.17 -4.60 -10.53
N GLY A 460 -12.30 -4.00 -11.34
CA GLY A 460 -12.04 -2.56 -11.33
C GLY A 460 -13.07 -1.82 -12.19
N PHE A 461 -13.54 -0.67 -11.69
CA PHE A 461 -14.53 0.18 -12.37
C PHE A 461 -13.94 1.52 -12.79
N ASP A 462 -12.67 1.75 -12.55
CA ASP A 462 -11.97 3.01 -12.78
C ASP A 462 -11.44 3.18 -14.22
N GLY A 463 -11.66 2.18 -15.07
CA GLY A 463 -11.18 2.19 -16.46
C GLY A 463 -9.72 1.81 -16.60
N ARG A 464 -9.17 1.06 -15.65
CA ARG A 464 -7.81 0.51 -15.68
C ARG A 464 -7.80 -1.00 -15.72
N MET A 465 -6.69 -1.54 -16.19
CA MET A 465 -6.36 -2.97 -16.14
C MET A 465 -5.72 -3.34 -14.79
N ARG A 466 -5.61 -4.63 -14.51
CA ARG A 466 -4.97 -5.15 -13.28
C ARG A 466 -3.47 -4.81 -13.15
N ASP A 467 -2.81 -4.41 -14.21
CA ASP A 467 -1.43 -3.90 -14.21
C ASP A 467 -1.33 -2.38 -13.98
N GLY A 468 -2.48 -1.70 -13.80
CA GLY A 468 -2.60 -0.27 -13.60
C GLY A 468 -2.63 0.57 -14.89
N ASN A 469 -2.43 -0.06 -16.06
CA ASN A 469 -2.50 0.63 -17.33
C ASN A 469 -3.93 1.06 -17.67
N THR A 470 -4.07 2.13 -18.43
CA THR A 470 -5.39 2.64 -18.85
C THR A 470 -6.04 1.68 -19.86
N LEU A 471 -7.23 1.18 -19.52
CA LEU A 471 -8.09 0.41 -20.41
C LEU A 471 -9.02 1.33 -21.21
N LEU A 472 -9.71 2.22 -20.52
CA LEU A 472 -10.68 3.15 -21.09
C LEU A 472 -10.57 4.51 -20.39
N LYS A 473 -10.58 5.61 -21.17
CA LYS A 473 -10.69 6.96 -20.64
C LYS A 473 -12.11 7.47 -20.84
N PHE A 474 -12.85 7.66 -19.75
CA PHE A 474 -14.15 8.32 -19.82
C PHE A 474 -14.26 9.40 -18.74
N PRO A 475 -15.07 10.44 -19.00
CA PRO A 475 -15.27 11.51 -18.05
C PRO A 475 -15.98 10.98 -16.82
N ARG A 476 -15.37 11.15 -15.65
CA ARG A 476 -16.00 10.84 -14.36
C ARG A 476 -16.84 12.04 -13.89
N ASN A 477 -17.97 11.75 -13.33
CA ASN A 477 -18.71 12.77 -12.59
C ASN A 477 -18.06 12.93 -11.21
N THR A 478 -17.48 14.11 -10.93
CA THR A 478 -16.88 14.44 -9.63
C THR A 478 -17.91 14.90 -8.60
N GLY A 479 -19.20 14.92 -8.96
CA GLY A 479 -20.30 15.28 -8.08
C GLY A 479 -20.73 14.15 -7.15
N LYS A 480 -21.72 14.43 -6.28
CA LYS A 480 -22.33 13.42 -5.41
C LYS A 480 -22.91 12.27 -6.22
N THR A 481 -22.45 11.06 -5.97
CA THR A 481 -22.90 9.83 -6.63
C THR A 481 -24.27 9.43 -6.11
N LYS A 482 -25.16 9.00 -7.01
CA LYS A 482 -26.33 8.21 -6.64
C LYS A 482 -25.84 6.80 -6.35
N GLY A 483 -25.82 6.39 -5.10
CA GLY A 483 -25.49 5.00 -4.75
C GLY A 483 -26.50 4.02 -5.35
N MET A 484 -26.07 2.75 -5.53
CA MET A 484 -26.95 1.66 -5.94
C MET A 484 -28.19 1.54 -5.03
N ARG A 485 -29.34 1.25 -5.64
CA ARG A 485 -30.63 1.13 -4.90
C ARG A 485 -31.02 -0.33 -4.70
N LEU A 486 -30.29 -1.03 -3.87
CA LEU A 486 -30.60 -2.40 -3.50
C LEU A 486 -31.63 -2.43 -2.36
N ARG A 487 -32.82 -2.97 -2.64
CA ARG A 487 -33.90 -3.08 -1.65
C ARG A 487 -33.92 -4.45 -0.95
N GLY A 488 -33.37 -5.47 -1.58
CA GLY A 488 -33.37 -6.85 -1.14
C GLY A 488 -32.34 -7.16 -0.06
N ASN A 489 -31.96 -8.45 -0.02
CA ASN A 489 -31.03 -9.03 0.94
C ASN A 489 -29.61 -9.23 0.39
N ALA A 490 -29.24 -8.49 -0.65
CA ALA A 490 -27.92 -8.58 -1.26
C ALA A 490 -26.81 -8.02 -0.36
N VAL A 491 -25.68 -8.74 -0.27
CA VAL A 491 -24.41 -8.28 0.29
C VAL A 491 -23.37 -8.41 -0.80
N ILE A 492 -22.77 -7.30 -1.22
CA ILE A 492 -21.76 -7.28 -2.29
C ILE A 492 -20.40 -6.88 -1.70
N PHE A 493 -19.45 -7.79 -1.78
CA PHE A 493 -18.05 -7.54 -1.47
C PHE A 493 -17.36 -7.10 -2.76
N CYS A 494 -16.88 -5.86 -2.82
CA CYS A 494 -16.18 -5.32 -3.96
C CYS A 494 -14.67 -5.28 -3.68
N ALA A 495 -13.88 -5.63 -4.69
CA ALA A 495 -12.42 -5.65 -4.59
C ALA A 495 -11.81 -4.29 -4.28
N ALA A 496 -12.48 -3.18 -4.65
CA ALA A 496 -12.10 -1.81 -4.36
C ALA A 496 -13.32 -0.87 -4.42
N ASP A 497 -13.11 0.40 -4.05
CA ASP A 497 -14.04 1.46 -4.41
C ASP A 497 -14.10 1.64 -5.94
N PHE A 498 -15.24 2.10 -6.46
CA PHE A 498 -15.42 2.26 -7.92
C PHE A 498 -14.48 3.31 -8.55
N ALA A 499 -13.81 4.11 -7.74
CA ALA A 499 -12.82 5.08 -8.17
C ALA A 499 -11.38 4.56 -8.09
N GLU A 500 -11.18 3.38 -7.50
CA GLU A 500 -9.87 2.77 -7.31
C GLU A 500 -9.61 1.65 -8.30
N THR A 501 -8.33 1.42 -8.58
CA THR A 501 -7.88 0.33 -9.46
C THR A 501 -7.86 -0.99 -8.71
N VAL A 502 -8.34 -2.05 -9.35
CA VAL A 502 -8.19 -3.43 -8.88
C VAL A 502 -6.97 -4.05 -9.56
N TYR A 503 -6.03 -4.54 -8.77
CA TYR A 503 -4.74 -5.02 -9.24
C TYR A 503 -4.62 -6.54 -9.22
N GLY A 504 -3.74 -7.05 -10.10
CA GLY A 504 -3.22 -8.41 -10.04
C GLY A 504 -2.11 -8.53 -8.98
N PHE A 505 -2.08 -9.68 -8.33
CA PHE A 505 -1.04 -10.11 -7.41
C PHE A 505 -0.11 -11.09 -8.14
N ASP A 506 0.84 -10.56 -8.92
CA ASP A 506 1.64 -11.31 -9.87
C ASP A 506 2.38 -12.51 -9.23
N ASP A 507 2.95 -12.33 -8.04
CA ASP A 507 3.65 -13.39 -7.30
C ASP A 507 2.73 -14.57 -6.93
N LYS A 508 1.41 -14.36 -6.88
CA LYS A 508 0.40 -15.36 -6.51
C LYS A 508 -0.47 -15.79 -7.68
N GLN A 509 -0.37 -15.15 -8.82
CA GLN A 509 -1.17 -15.40 -10.03
C GLN A 509 -2.69 -15.36 -9.78
N HIS A 510 -3.11 -14.40 -8.96
CA HIS A 510 -4.49 -14.09 -8.59
C HIS A 510 -4.75 -12.59 -8.62
N GLY A 511 -6.02 -12.17 -8.52
CA GLY A 511 -6.34 -10.82 -8.05
C GLY A 511 -6.04 -10.70 -6.55
N PHE A 512 -5.62 -9.52 -6.06
CA PHE A 512 -5.39 -9.32 -4.63
C PHE A 512 -6.62 -9.70 -3.80
N PHE A 513 -7.80 -9.24 -4.23
CA PHE A 513 -9.05 -9.52 -3.51
C PHE A 513 -9.34 -11.02 -3.46
N THR A 514 -9.28 -11.71 -4.59
CA THR A 514 -9.55 -13.16 -4.65
C THR A 514 -8.54 -13.95 -3.85
N TYR A 515 -7.25 -13.63 -3.94
CA TYR A 515 -6.22 -14.30 -3.14
C TYR A 515 -6.52 -14.23 -1.65
N TYR A 516 -6.83 -13.04 -1.11
CA TYR A 516 -7.09 -12.88 0.31
C TYR A 516 -8.46 -13.41 0.73
N LEU A 517 -9.47 -13.36 -0.14
CA LEU A 517 -10.75 -14.06 0.09
C LEU A 517 -10.51 -15.57 0.30
N LEU A 518 -9.77 -16.19 -0.60
CA LEU A 518 -9.48 -17.63 -0.54
C LEU A 518 -8.58 -17.97 0.67
N LYS A 519 -7.56 -17.18 0.92
CA LYS A 519 -6.68 -17.36 2.08
C LYS A 519 -7.46 -17.29 3.40
N THR A 520 -8.29 -16.27 3.58
CA THR A 520 -9.14 -16.11 4.77
C THR A 520 -10.13 -17.27 4.93
N LEU A 521 -10.77 -17.73 3.85
CA LEU A 521 -11.63 -18.90 3.88
C LEU A 521 -10.89 -20.18 4.30
N ARG A 522 -9.65 -20.35 3.82
CA ARG A 522 -8.81 -21.51 4.16
C ARG A 522 -8.40 -21.50 5.63
N GLU A 523 -7.87 -20.39 6.12
CA GLU A 523 -7.36 -20.24 7.47
C GLU A 523 -8.45 -20.45 8.53
N ASN A 524 -9.69 -20.07 8.21
CA ASN A 524 -10.84 -20.16 9.10
C ASN A 524 -11.80 -21.32 8.76
N MET A 525 -11.43 -22.19 7.79
CA MET A 525 -12.26 -23.30 7.32
C MET A 525 -13.69 -22.88 6.93
N GLY A 526 -13.83 -21.65 6.43
CA GLY A 526 -15.11 -21.04 6.05
C GLY A 526 -16.04 -20.66 7.22
N ASN A 527 -15.57 -20.70 8.47
CA ASN A 527 -16.39 -20.50 9.70
C ASN A 527 -16.40 -19.03 10.18
N LEU A 528 -16.40 -18.08 9.27
CA LEU A 528 -16.49 -16.66 9.60
C LEU A 528 -17.90 -16.11 9.34
N ASP A 529 -18.30 -15.14 10.14
CA ASP A 529 -19.38 -14.25 9.75
C ASP A 529 -18.90 -13.20 8.73
N TYR A 530 -19.84 -12.52 8.07
CA TYR A 530 -19.49 -11.57 7.00
C TYR A 530 -18.72 -10.36 7.54
N GLY A 531 -18.94 -9.95 8.78
CA GLY A 531 -18.20 -8.88 9.42
C GLY A 531 -16.72 -9.23 9.52
N GLN A 532 -16.42 -10.38 10.13
CA GLN A 532 -15.06 -10.90 10.27
C GLN A 532 -14.40 -11.14 8.90
N LEU A 533 -15.12 -11.79 7.98
CA LEU A 533 -14.62 -12.06 6.62
C LEU A 533 -14.25 -10.76 5.90
N PHE A 534 -15.10 -9.74 5.97
CA PHE A 534 -14.84 -8.47 5.31
C PHE A 534 -13.66 -7.73 5.92
N ASP A 535 -13.58 -7.64 7.25
CA ASP A 535 -12.51 -6.94 7.95
C ASP A 535 -11.15 -7.58 7.64
N GLU A 536 -11.03 -8.92 7.73
CA GLU A 536 -9.80 -9.64 7.41
C GLU A 536 -9.36 -9.44 5.94
N ILE A 537 -10.29 -9.54 4.98
CA ILE A 537 -9.99 -9.32 3.56
C ILE A 537 -9.57 -7.86 3.32
N LYS A 538 -10.31 -6.90 3.87
CA LYS A 538 -10.05 -5.49 3.69
C LYS A 538 -8.68 -5.10 4.23
N ASP A 539 -8.36 -5.51 5.44
CA ASP A 539 -7.08 -5.20 6.07
C ASP A 539 -5.92 -5.82 5.29
N ALA A 540 -6.04 -7.09 4.91
CA ALA A 540 -4.98 -7.79 4.18
C ALA A 540 -4.76 -7.23 2.78
N VAL A 541 -5.83 -6.98 2.00
CA VAL A 541 -5.73 -6.39 0.65
C VAL A 541 -5.17 -4.98 0.71
N SER A 542 -5.69 -4.13 1.63
CA SER A 542 -5.22 -2.75 1.76
C SER A 542 -3.76 -2.68 2.16
N PHE A 543 -3.35 -3.53 3.10
CA PHE A 543 -1.97 -3.62 3.54
C PHE A 543 -1.04 -4.08 2.41
N GLU A 544 -1.31 -5.23 1.80
CA GLU A 544 -0.43 -5.83 0.80
C GLU A 544 -0.35 -4.99 -0.49
N SER A 545 -1.49 -4.47 -0.97
CA SER A 545 -1.48 -3.60 -2.14
C SER A 545 -0.66 -2.32 -1.90
N SER A 546 -0.74 -1.75 -0.69
CA SER A 546 0.06 -0.58 -0.33
C SER A 546 1.56 -0.88 -0.28
N LEU A 547 1.96 -2.08 0.18
CA LEU A 547 3.35 -2.52 0.17
C LEU A 547 3.95 -2.56 -1.24
N GLN A 548 3.12 -2.83 -2.25
CA GLN A 548 3.53 -2.85 -3.65
C GLN A 548 3.36 -1.49 -4.35
N GLY A 549 3.11 -0.41 -3.60
CA GLY A 549 2.87 0.91 -4.16
C GLY A 549 1.55 1.01 -4.94
N LYS A 550 0.62 0.11 -4.67
CA LYS A 550 -0.72 0.02 -5.27
C LYS A 550 -1.74 0.36 -4.17
N GLN A 551 -2.73 1.18 -4.47
CA GLN A 551 -3.81 1.47 -3.53
C GLN A 551 -5.05 0.70 -3.96
N GLN A 552 -5.47 -0.27 -3.12
CA GLN A 552 -6.70 -1.04 -3.33
C GLN A 552 -7.35 -1.32 -1.99
N ILE A 553 -8.54 -0.77 -1.77
CA ILE A 553 -9.27 -0.88 -0.51
C ILE A 553 -10.63 -1.54 -0.78
N PRO A 554 -10.84 -2.80 -0.38
CA PRO A 554 -12.13 -3.46 -0.51
C PRO A 554 -13.27 -2.68 0.14
N THR A 555 -14.40 -2.66 -0.54
CA THR A 555 -15.60 -1.98 -0.08
C THR A 555 -16.81 -2.91 -0.09
N MET A 556 -17.91 -2.49 0.54
CA MET A 556 -19.13 -3.29 0.63
C MET A 556 -20.36 -2.49 0.26
N ILE A 557 -21.30 -3.14 -0.44
CA ILE A 557 -22.62 -2.57 -0.77
C ILE A 557 -23.69 -3.46 -0.18
N LEU A 558 -24.65 -2.85 0.50
CA LEU A 558 -25.67 -3.56 1.26
C LEU A 558 -27.08 -3.28 0.74
N GLY A 559 -27.85 -4.35 0.60
CA GLY A 559 -29.29 -4.26 0.38
C GLY A 559 -30.05 -3.76 1.61
N GLY A 560 -31.18 -3.12 1.39
CA GLY A 560 -31.94 -2.49 2.47
C GLY A 560 -32.40 -3.44 3.57
N LYS A 561 -32.67 -4.71 3.24
CA LYS A 561 -33.12 -5.72 4.22
C LYS A 561 -32.03 -6.23 5.16
N VAL A 562 -30.77 -6.10 4.78
CA VAL A 562 -29.64 -6.69 5.54
C VAL A 562 -28.72 -5.63 6.16
N LYS A 563 -29.01 -4.37 5.96
CA LYS A 563 -28.14 -3.25 6.37
C LYS A 563 -27.71 -3.31 7.85
N ASP A 564 -28.61 -3.75 8.72
CA ASP A 564 -28.37 -3.78 10.17
C ASP A 564 -27.96 -5.18 10.69
N THR A 565 -27.94 -6.21 9.81
CA THR A 565 -27.71 -7.61 10.23
C THR A 565 -26.62 -8.32 9.45
N TRP A 566 -26.12 -7.75 8.38
CA TRP A 566 -25.22 -8.40 7.44
C TRP A 566 -23.96 -9.00 8.10
N GLN A 567 -23.42 -8.35 9.15
CA GLN A 567 -22.20 -8.83 9.84
C GLN A 567 -22.35 -10.24 10.39
N LYS A 568 -23.57 -10.63 10.77
CA LYS A 568 -23.86 -11.94 11.38
C LYS A 568 -24.18 -13.03 10.37
N HIS A 569 -24.28 -12.69 9.09
CA HIS A 569 -24.49 -13.68 8.05
C HIS A 569 -23.25 -14.54 7.85
N LYS A 570 -23.42 -15.75 7.33
CA LYS A 570 -22.34 -16.69 7.06
C LYS A 570 -22.50 -17.30 5.67
N LEU A 571 -21.39 -17.78 5.12
CA LEU A 571 -21.39 -18.55 3.86
C LEU A 571 -21.80 -20.01 4.05
N LYS A 572 -21.69 -20.53 5.29
CA LYS A 572 -22.12 -21.87 5.71
C LYS A 572 -23.37 -21.80 6.59
#